data_c450ad839f5f090bf075aa3881f04f2d
#
_entry.id   c450ad839f5f090bf075aa3881f04f2d
#
_cell.length_a   1.000
_cell.length_b   1.000
_cell.length_c   1.000
_cell.angle_alpha   90.00
_cell.angle_beta   90.00
_cell.angle_gamma   90.00
#
_symmetry.space_group_name_H-M   'P 1'
#
loop_
_entity.id
_entity.type
_entity.pdbx_description
1 polymer ?
#
loop_
_entity_poly.entity_id
_entity_poly.type
_entity_poly.pdbx_seq_one_letter_code
_entity_poly.pdbx_strand_id
1 'polypeptide(L)'
;TIENIKKNNPEIRVCQWFLDRMDSEWMINKRRFLEKIDAIDASFCTTDPNAINFNKKYKVFYIPNPVDASFENLKVYENKNPEYDLFFAMSHGVHRGRLKRGKFDQREIFLKKLIKNNPNKKFDFYGFDNTEPLWGDDFKKQVYKSKMALNLSQGKPLKYYSSDRIAQLIGNGLLTFIDEKTKYNDFFSKDE
;
A
#
# COMPACT_ATOMS: atom_id res chain seq x y z
N THR A 1 -23.71 15.79 11.15
CA THR A 1 -22.40 16.35 10.71
C THR A 1 -21.41 16.32 11.84
N ILE A 2 -20.09 16.42 11.55
CA ILE A 2 -19.02 16.50 12.55
C ILE A 2 -19.26 17.70 13.50
N GLU A 3 -19.69 18.82 12.95
CA GLU A 3 -20.00 20.04 13.70
C GLU A 3 -21.11 19.80 14.75
N ASN A 4 -22.17 19.08 14.41
CA ASN A 4 -23.24 18.72 15.34
C ASN A 4 -22.73 17.78 16.46
N ILE A 5 -21.84 16.83 16.12
CA ILE A 5 -21.22 15.96 17.13
C ILE A 5 -20.41 16.79 18.12
N LYS A 6 -19.55 17.69 17.63
CA LYS A 6 -18.74 18.57 18.46
C LYS A 6 -19.58 19.55 19.29
N LYS A 7 -20.66 20.08 18.72
CA LYS A 7 -21.59 20.96 19.44
C LYS A 7 -22.24 20.26 20.63
N ASN A 8 -22.64 19.00 20.46
CA ASN A 8 -23.29 18.23 21.53
C ASN A 8 -22.29 17.57 22.49
N ASN A 9 -21.02 17.49 22.10
CA ASN A 9 -19.95 16.89 22.89
C ASN A 9 -18.67 17.74 22.78
N PRO A 10 -18.56 18.87 23.51
CA PRO A 10 -17.45 19.82 23.32
C PRO A 10 -16.05 19.25 23.57
N GLU A 11 -15.96 18.22 24.40
CA GLU A 11 -14.68 17.55 24.73
C GLU A 11 -14.24 16.52 23.69
N ILE A 12 -15.11 16.20 22.70
CA ILE A 12 -14.76 15.18 21.71
C ILE A 12 -13.65 15.67 20.79
N ARG A 13 -12.69 14.80 20.50
CA ARG A 13 -11.67 15.01 19.47
C ARG A 13 -11.98 14.12 18.28
N VAL A 14 -11.99 14.72 17.10
CA VAL A 14 -12.30 14.03 15.85
C VAL A 14 -11.04 13.98 14.99
N CYS A 15 -10.61 12.78 14.68
CA CYS A 15 -9.48 12.54 13.79
C CYS A 15 -9.95 11.90 12.48
N GLN A 16 -9.23 12.14 11.41
CA GLN A 16 -9.36 11.37 10.17
C GLN A 16 -8.06 10.64 9.83
N TRP A 17 -8.21 9.49 9.23
CA TRP A 17 -7.10 8.74 8.66
C TRP A 17 -7.36 8.45 7.19
N PHE A 18 -6.38 8.73 6.34
CA PHE A 18 -6.50 8.60 4.89
C PHE A 18 -5.37 7.74 4.33
N LEU A 19 -5.74 6.65 3.69
CA LEU A 19 -4.82 5.62 3.20
C LEU A 19 -4.38 5.81 1.75
N ASP A 20 -5.18 6.55 0.97
CA ASP A 20 -4.95 6.69 -0.45
C ASP A 20 -3.89 7.75 -0.76
N ARG A 21 -3.24 7.58 -1.90
CA ARG A 21 -2.28 8.51 -2.46
C ARG A 21 -2.91 9.88 -2.75
N MET A 22 -2.22 10.98 -2.41
CA MET A 22 -2.74 12.35 -2.45
C MET A 22 -1.80 13.35 -3.14
N ASP A 23 -1.04 12.93 -4.13
CA ASP A 23 -0.18 13.84 -4.92
C ASP A 23 -0.88 14.44 -6.14
N SER A 24 -0.10 15.08 -7.01
CA SER A 24 -0.59 15.71 -8.24
C SER A 24 -1.26 14.74 -9.23
N GLU A 25 -0.87 13.45 -9.19
CA GLU A 25 -1.49 12.41 -10.03
C GLU A 25 -2.85 11.96 -9.48
N TRP A 26 -3.14 12.25 -8.19
CA TRP A 26 -4.32 11.80 -7.45
C TRP A 26 -5.03 12.94 -6.73
N MET A 27 -5.19 14.06 -7.41
CA MET A 27 -5.81 15.29 -6.87
C MET A 27 -7.21 15.08 -6.29
N ILE A 28 -7.98 14.13 -6.82
CA ILE A 28 -9.32 13.81 -6.29
C ILE A 28 -9.25 13.31 -4.84
N ASN A 29 -8.23 12.52 -4.51
CA ASN A 29 -8.03 12.02 -3.15
C ASN A 29 -7.65 13.15 -2.20
N LYS A 30 -6.75 14.03 -2.64
CA LYS A 30 -6.37 15.22 -1.87
C LYS A 30 -7.58 16.13 -1.61
N ARG A 31 -8.43 16.33 -2.61
CA ARG A 31 -9.66 17.12 -2.45
C ARG A 31 -10.60 16.49 -1.42
N ARG A 32 -10.86 15.18 -1.49
CA ARG A 32 -11.68 14.45 -0.51
C ARG A 32 -11.13 14.56 0.92
N PHE A 33 -9.81 14.46 1.06
CA PHE A 33 -9.14 14.65 2.36
C PHE A 33 -9.38 16.04 2.93
N LEU A 34 -9.31 17.09 2.09
CA LEU A 34 -9.45 18.48 2.49
C LEU A 34 -10.91 18.88 2.77
N GLU A 35 -11.90 18.20 2.20
CA GLU A 35 -13.33 18.58 2.33
C GLU A 35 -13.81 18.75 3.78
N LYS A 36 -13.21 18.04 4.73
CA LYS A 36 -13.61 18.06 6.13
C LYS A 36 -12.51 18.54 7.08
N ILE A 37 -11.38 18.96 6.55
CA ILE A 37 -10.17 19.19 7.35
C ILE A 37 -10.33 20.29 8.39
N ASP A 38 -11.14 21.33 8.10
CA ASP A 38 -11.38 22.43 9.04
C ASP A 38 -12.23 21.99 10.25
N ALA A 39 -13.02 20.92 10.13
CA ALA A 39 -13.80 20.35 11.24
C ALA A 39 -13.03 19.26 12.01
N ILE A 40 -11.84 18.88 11.57
CA ILE A 40 -11.02 17.79 12.11
C ILE A 40 -9.94 18.35 13.05
N ASP A 41 -9.76 17.74 14.21
CA ASP A 41 -8.73 18.16 15.20
C ASP A 41 -7.32 17.71 14.79
N ALA A 42 -7.18 16.52 14.20
CA ALA A 42 -5.94 16.02 13.63
C ALA A 42 -6.21 15.07 12.46
N SER A 43 -5.34 15.10 11.48
CA SER A 43 -5.42 14.24 10.29
C SER A 43 -4.18 13.37 10.15
N PHE A 44 -4.36 12.13 9.79
CA PHE A 44 -3.30 11.17 9.57
C PHE A 44 -3.32 10.68 8.12
N CYS A 45 -2.16 10.50 7.52
CA CYS A 45 -2.05 9.98 6.16
C CYS A 45 -0.82 9.10 5.98
N THR A 46 -0.89 8.20 5.02
CA THR A 46 0.18 7.25 4.69
C THR A 46 1.20 7.80 3.68
N THR A 47 1.28 9.12 3.56
CA THR A 47 2.26 9.83 2.71
C THR A 47 2.92 10.91 3.55
N ASP A 48 4.21 11.18 3.34
CA ASP A 48 4.87 12.32 4.00
C ASP A 48 4.09 13.62 3.72
N PRO A 49 3.53 14.30 4.74
CA PRO A 49 2.80 15.54 4.56
C PRO A 49 3.60 16.63 3.83
N ASN A 50 4.92 16.65 4.00
CA ASN A 50 5.81 17.60 3.31
C ASN A 50 5.91 17.30 1.81
N ALA A 51 5.82 16.03 1.41
CA ALA A 51 5.87 15.62 0.00
C ALA A 51 4.59 15.99 -0.78
N ILE A 52 3.49 16.27 -0.09
CA ILE A 52 2.19 16.60 -0.69
C ILE A 52 1.74 18.06 -0.45
N ASN A 53 2.63 18.89 0.08
CA ASN A 53 2.45 20.35 0.22
C ASN A 53 1.10 20.75 0.86
N PHE A 54 0.84 20.29 2.08
CA PHE A 54 -0.28 20.78 2.87
C PHE A 54 0.01 22.17 3.46
N ASN A 55 -1.04 22.97 3.60
CA ASN A 55 -0.95 24.23 4.34
C ASN A 55 -0.58 23.91 5.81
N LYS A 56 0.45 24.58 6.32
CA LYS A 56 0.96 24.38 7.70
C LYS A 56 -0.05 24.68 8.81
N LYS A 57 -1.15 25.37 8.51
CA LYS A 57 -2.25 25.59 9.47
C LYS A 57 -2.94 24.28 9.86
N TYR A 58 -2.90 23.24 9.02
CA TYR A 58 -3.53 21.95 9.29
C TYR A 58 -2.60 21.02 10.05
N LYS A 59 -3.13 20.34 11.05
CA LYS A 59 -2.43 19.31 11.82
C LYS A 59 -2.51 18.00 11.04
N VAL A 60 -1.55 17.78 10.12
CA VAL A 60 -1.45 16.56 9.31
C VAL A 60 -0.18 15.81 9.70
N PHE A 61 -0.33 14.55 10.05
CA PHE A 61 0.74 13.68 10.52
C PHE A 61 0.87 12.46 9.62
N TYR A 62 2.10 12.00 9.46
CA TYR A 62 2.34 10.71 8.85
C TYR A 62 2.05 9.57 9.82
N ILE A 63 1.40 8.51 9.31
CA ILE A 63 1.27 7.22 9.98
C ILE A 63 1.38 6.11 8.94
N PRO A 64 2.22 5.08 9.12
CA PRO A 64 2.27 3.97 8.19
C PRO A 64 0.98 3.15 8.22
N ASN A 65 0.78 2.30 7.21
CA ASN A 65 -0.26 1.28 7.26
C ASN A 65 0.02 0.33 8.42
N PRO A 66 -0.94 0.13 9.35
CA PRO A 66 -0.72 -0.73 10.52
C PRO A 66 -0.71 -2.20 10.13
N VAL A 67 0.00 -2.98 10.91
CA VAL A 67 -0.07 -4.44 10.95
C VAL A 67 -0.98 -4.84 12.11
N ASP A 68 -1.87 -5.79 11.89
CA ASP A 68 -2.72 -6.37 12.93
C ASP A 68 -2.44 -7.87 13.02
N ALA A 69 -1.89 -8.31 14.13
CA ALA A 69 -1.51 -9.71 14.36
C ALA A 69 -2.70 -10.69 14.34
N SER A 70 -3.94 -10.21 14.42
CA SER A 70 -5.13 -11.05 14.23
C SER A 70 -5.36 -11.41 12.74
N PHE A 71 -4.85 -10.60 11.82
CA PHE A 71 -4.95 -10.80 10.38
C PHE A 71 -3.63 -11.23 9.74
N GLU A 72 -2.52 -10.53 10.07
CA GLU A 72 -1.19 -10.80 9.56
C GLU A 72 -0.46 -11.77 10.51
N ASN A 73 -0.75 -13.07 10.39
CA ASN A 73 -0.29 -14.10 11.31
C ASN A 73 0.32 -15.35 10.66
N LEU A 74 0.63 -15.29 9.36
CA LEU A 74 1.09 -16.46 8.60
C LEU A 74 2.51 -16.89 8.95
N LYS A 75 3.36 -16.00 9.48
CA LYS A 75 4.77 -16.28 9.81
C LYS A 75 5.52 -16.95 8.65
N VAL A 76 5.43 -16.39 7.46
CA VAL A 76 5.97 -16.98 6.23
C VAL A 76 7.45 -17.33 6.34
N TYR A 77 8.23 -16.62 7.15
CA TYR A 77 9.63 -16.92 7.43
C TYR A 77 9.85 -18.32 8.06
N GLU A 78 8.82 -18.94 8.62
CA GLU A 78 8.88 -20.33 9.14
C GLU A 78 8.66 -21.37 8.03
N ASN A 79 8.13 -20.99 6.86
CA ASN A 79 7.92 -21.90 5.74
C ASN A 79 9.26 -22.34 5.13
N LYS A 80 9.63 -23.60 5.32
CA LYS A 80 10.89 -24.16 4.83
C LYS A 80 10.87 -24.57 3.35
N ASN A 81 9.68 -24.68 2.77
CA ASN A 81 9.47 -25.18 1.41
C ASN A 81 8.55 -24.23 0.60
N PRO A 82 8.91 -22.98 0.37
CA PRO A 82 8.12 -22.09 -0.46
C PRO A 82 8.08 -22.56 -1.90
N GLU A 83 6.91 -22.51 -2.54
CA GLU A 83 6.70 -22.93 -3.93
C GLU A 83 7.27 -21.91 -4.92
N TYR A 84 7.26 -20.62 -4.54
CA TYR A 84 7.64 -19.48 -5.38
C TYR A 84 8.74 -18.63 -4.76
N ASP A 85 9.59 -18.06 -5.62
CA ASP A 85 10.63 -17.14 -5.18
C ASP A 85 10.07 -15.76 -4.86
N LEU A 86 9.11 -15.26 -5.67
CA LEU A 86 8.66 -13.88 -5.57
C LEU A 86 7.17 -13.72 -5.86
N PHE A 87 6.48 -13.13 -4.93
CA PHE A 87 5.05 -12.79 -5.00
C PHE A 87 4.82 -11.32 -5.37
N PHE A 88 3.81 -11.08 -6.18
CA PHE A 88 3.24 -9.75 -6.38
C PHE A 88 1.78 -9.81 -6.79
N ALA A 89 0.93 -9.00 -6.14
CA ALA A 89 -0.46 -8.85 -6.53
C ALA A 89 -0.84 -7.38 -6.69
N MET A 90 -1.56 -7.07 -7.74
CA MET A 90 -2.11 -5.74 -7.98
C MET A 90 -3.53 -5.81 -8.51
N SER A 91 -4.31 -4.76 -8.28
CA SER A 91 -5.67 -4.62 -8.79
C SER A 91 -5.73 -3.97 -10.18
N HIS A 92 -4.61 -3.97 -10.93
CA HIS A 92 -4.53 -3.34 -12.24
C HIS A 92 -5.58 -3.89 -13.22
N GLY A 93 -6.24 -2.97 -13.92
CA GLY A 93 -7.25 -3.35 -14.91
C GLY A 93 -8.59 -3.79 -14.33
N VAL A 94 -8.72 -3.94 -13.02
CA VAL A 94 -9.99 -4.37 -12.40
C VAL A 94 -10.95 -3.20 -12.20
N HIS A 95 -12.20 -3.43 -12.57
CA HIS A 95 -13.30 -2.56 -12.23
C HIS A 95 -14.51 -3.41 -11.80
N ARG A 96 -14.99 -3.22 -10.57
CA ARG A 96 -16.11 -3.99 -9.99
C ARG A 96 -15.90 -5.50 -10.10
N GLY A 97 -14.69 -5.99 -9.79
CA GLY A 97 -14.34 -7.41 -9.84
C GLY A 97 -14.11 -7.97 -11.25
N ARG A 98 -14.11 -7.14 -12.29
CA ARG A 98 -13.84 -7.58 -13.67
C ARG A 98 -12.56 -6.97 -14.21
N LEU A 99 -11.70 -7.79 -14.82
CA LEU A 99 -10.48 -7.34 -15.47
C LEU A 99 -10.81 -6.44 -16.68
N LYS A 100 -10.25 -5.22 -16.72
CA LYS A 100 -10.30 -4.32 -17.86
C LYS A 100 -9.00 -4.41 -18.66
N ARG A 101 -9.09 -4.88 -19.88
CA ARG A 101 -7.95 -4.94 -20.80
C ARG A 101 -7.57 -3.54 -21.32
N GLY A 102 -6.30 -3.38 -21.70
CA GLY A 102 -5.79 -2.18 -22.39
C GLY A 102 -5.43 -0.98 -21.51
N LYS A 103 -5.51 -1.11 -20.19
CA LYS A 103 -5.03 -0.05 -19.28
C LYS A 103 -3.52 -0.19 -19.09
N PHE A 104 -2.75 0.80 -19.56
CA PHE A 104 -1.31 0.84 -19.36
C PHE A 104 -0.93 1.01 -17.88
N ASP A 105 0.05 0.21 -17.42
CA ASP A 105 0.63 0.34 -16.07
C ASP A 105 2.14 0.12 -16.14
N GLN A 106 2.91 1.10 -15.65
CA GLN A 106 4.38 1.03 -15.68
C GLN A 106 4.94 -0.15 -14.89
N ARG A 107 4.22 -0.65 -13.90
CA ARG A 107 4.61 -1.85 -13.14
C ARG A 107 4.74 -3.07 -14.04
N GLU A 108 3.89 -3.20 -15.06
CA GLU A 108 3.97 -4.34 -16.01
C GLU A 108 5.29 -4.37 -16.77
N ILE A 109 5.80 -3.21 -17.18
CA ILE A 109 7.10 -3.13 -17.86
C ILE A 109 8.20 -3.65 -16.96
N PHE A 110 8.17 -3.21 -15.70
CA PHE A 110 9.13 -3.66 -14.68
C PHE A 110 9.04 -5.17 -14.45
N LEU A 111 7.84 -5.71 -14.26
CA LEU A 111 7.60 -7.14 -14.01
C LEU A 111 8.06 -8.01 -15.20
N LYS A 112 7.74 -7.61 -16.44
CA LYS A 112 8.21 -8.30 -17.66
C LYS A 112 9.74 -8.33 -17.75
N LYS A 113 10.39 -7.20 -17.44
CA LYS A 113 11.85 -7.13 -17.41
C LYS A 113 12.44 -8.01 -16.29
N LEU A 114 11.80 -8.03 -15.13
CA LEU A 114 12.23 -8.86 -14.00
C LEU A 114 12.17 -10.35 -14.34
N ILE A 115 11.06 -10.81 -14.92
CA ILE A 115 10.90 -12.20 -15.37
C ILE A 115 11.99 -12.55 -16.41
N LYS A 116 12.14 -11.70 -17.44
CA LYS A 116 13.13 -11.92 -18.51
C LYS A 116 14.55 -12.03 -17.98
N ASN A 117 14.92 -11.23 -16.98
CA ASN A 117 16.28 -11.21 -16.42
C ASN A 117 16.53 -12.33 -15.39
N ASN A 118 15.50 -13.04 -14.96
CA ASN A 118 15.60 -14.09 -13.96
C ASN A 118 14.85 -15.36 -14.37
N PRO A 119 15.24 -16.01 -15.50
CA PRO A 119 14.47 -17.13 -16.09
C PRO A 119 14.41 -18.37 -15.19
N ASN A 120 15.32 -18.50 -14.24
CA ASN A 120 15.39 -19.64 -13.31
C ASN A 120 14.59 -19.41 -12.01
N LYS A 121 13.85 -18.29 -11.89
CA LYS A 121 13.04 -17.96 -10.73
C LYS A 121 11.57 -18.25 -10.95
N LYS A 122 10.88 -18.67 -9.91
CA LYS A 122 9.44 -18.93 -9.94
C LYS A 122 8.71 -17.69 -9.43
N PHE A 123 7.92 -17.09 -10.30
CA PHE A 123 7.12 -15.89 -10.02
C PHE A 123 5.66 -16.25 -9.80
N ASP A 124 5.04 -15.62 -8.81
CA ASP A 124 3.62 -15.73 -8.47
C ASP A 124 2.98 -14.35 -8.55
N PHE A 125 2.55 -13.94 -9.76
CA PHE A 125 2.09 -12.59 -10.06
C PHE A 125 0.61 -12.55 -10.44
N TYR A 126 -0.15 -11.67 -9.79
CA TYR A 126 -1.59 -11.51 -9.94
C TYR A 126 -1.98 -10.10 -10.35
N GLY A 127 -3.08 -9.97 -11.09
CA GLY A 127 -3.49 -8.72 -11.74
C GLY A 127 -2.54 -8.30 -12.86
N PHE A 128 -1.79 -9.24 -13.42
CA PHE A 128 -0.72 -9.05 -14.39
C PHE A 128 -0.85 -10.10 -15.51
N ASP A 129 -0.57 -9.70 -16.75
CA ASP A 129 -0.50 -10.57 -17.93
C ASP A 129 -1.70 -11.53 -18.07
N ASN A 130 -2.92 -10.99 -17.97
CA ASN A 130 -4.21 -11.69 -17.97
C ASN A 130 -4.48 -12.62 -16.77
N THR A 131 -3.63 -12.64 -15.75
CA THR A 131 -3.93 -13.31 -14.49
C THR A 131 -4.82 -12.43 -13.63
N GLU A 132 -5.92 -13.00 -13.13
CA GLU A 132 -6.86 -12.25 -12.28
C GLU A 132 -6.20 -11.79 -10.97
N PRO A 133 -6.63 -10.65 -10.39
CA PRO A 133 -6.19 -10.22 -9.07
C PRO A 133 -6.65 -11.17 -7.98
N LEU A 134 -5.92 -11.18 -6.86
CA LEU A 134 -6.27 -11.94 -5.65
C LEU A 134 -6.89 -11.06 -4.59
N TRP A 135 -7.83 -11.64 -3.83
CA TRP A 135 -8.52 -11.00 -2.72
C TRP A 135 -8.71 -11.96 -1.54
N GLY A 136 -8.82 -11.40 -0.34
CA GLY A 136 -9.20 -12.16 0.87
C GLY A 136 -8.30 -13.37 1.15
N ASP A 137 -8.93 -14.52 1.37
CA ASP A 137 -8.22 -15.75 1.75
C ASP A 137 -7.30 -16.30 0.66
N ASP A 138 -7.64 -16.09 -0.61
CA ASP A 138 -6.77 -16.54 -1.70
C ASP A 138 -5.48 -15.74 -1.76
N PHE A 139 -5.53 -14.43 -1.43
CA PHE A 139 -4.33 -13.63 -1.25
C PHE A 139 -3.42 -14.21 -0.15
N LYS A 140 -3.99 -14.52 1.03
CA LYS A 140 -3.24 -15.11 2.15
C LYS A 140 -2.62 -16.46 1.79
N LYS A 141 -3.35 -17.33 1.10
CA LYS A 141 -2.85 -18.65 0.66
C LYS A 141 -1.63 -18.52 -0.24
N GLN A 142 -1.66 -17.57 -1.20
CA GLN A 142 -0.54 -17.40 -2.12
C GLN A 142 0.65 -16.69 -1.46
N VAL A 143 0.40 -15.73 -0.58
CA VAL A 143 1.45 -15.09 0.25
C VAL A 143 2.25 -16.16 1.01
N TYR A 144 1.57 -17.16 1.63
CA TYR A 144 2.24 -18.22 2.37
C TYR A 144 3.16 -19.12 1.52
N LYS A 145 2.88 -19.25 0.22
CA LYS A 145 3.65 -20.09 -0.70
C LYS A 145 4.92 -19.43 -1.23
N SER A 146 5.10 -18.16 -0.96
CA SER A 146 6.17 -17.36 -1.56
C SER A 146 7.27 -17.02 -0.56
N LYS A 147 8.52 -16.95 -1.05
CA LYS A 147 9.69 -16.63 -0.23
C LYS A 147 9.85 -15.13 0.01
N MET A 148 9.57 -14.33 -1.00
CA MET A 148 9.77 -12.88 -1.03
C MET A 148 8.58 -12.23 -1.71
N ALA A 149 8.44 -10.91 -1.55
CA ALA A 149 7.38 -10.15 -2.21
C ALA A 149 7.86 -8.79 -2.74
N LEU A 150 7.11 -8.26 -3.72
CA LEU A 150 7.26 -6.90 -4.19
C LEU A 150 6.14 -6.02 -3.62
N ASN A 151 6.51 -4.81 -3.20
CA ASN A 151 5.55 -3.76 -2.86
C ASN A 151 5.75 -2.56 -3.78
N LEU A 152 5.10 -2.59 -4.95
CA LEU A 152 5.12 -1.53 -5.95
C LEU A 152 3.77 -0.83 -6.01
N SER A 153 3.73 0.45 -5.66
CA SER A 153 2.55 1.29 -5.79
C SER A 153 2.39 1.79 -7.23
N GLN A 154 1.15 2.10 -7.63
CA GLN A 154 0.87 2.70 -8.93
C GLN A 154 1.39 4.15 -8.98
N GLY A 155 1.84 4.58 -10.16
CA GLY A 155 2.40 5.91 -10.40
C GLY A 155 3.85 6.06 -9.94
N LYS A 156 4.35 7.30 -9.91
CA LYS A 156 5.73 7.59 -9.48
C LYS A 156 5.89 7.32 -7.98
N PRO A 157 7.05 6.81 -7.52
CA PRO A 157 7.32 6.68 -6.10
C PRO A 157 7.14 8.01 -5.38
N LEU A 158 6.50 7.97 -4.21
CA LEU A 158 6.24 9.14 -3.39
C LEU A 158 6.74 8.86 -1.97
N LYS A 159 7.39 9.83 -1.35
CA LYS A 159 8.03 9.67 -0.04
C LYS A 159 7.04 9.15 1.01
N TYR A 160 7.42 8.07 1.66
CA TYR A 160 6.68 7.32 2.68
C TYR A 160 5.34 6.75 2.22
N TYR A 161 4.95 6.90 0.95
CA TYR A 161 3.73 6.30 0.47
C TYR A 161 3.94 4.82 0.10
N SER A 162 3.08 4.00 0.64
CA SER A 162 2.84 2.63 0.19
C SER A 162 1.35 2.31 0.23
N SER A 163 0.91 1.36 -0.60
CA SER A 163 -0.41 0.76 -0.44
C SER A 163 -0.45 -0.09 0.84
N ASP A 164 -1.66 -0.41 1.32
CA ASP A 164 -1.94 -1.32 2.43
C ASP A 164 -1.26 -2.68 2.31
N ARG A 165 -0.97 -3.12 1.09
CA ARG A 165 -0.22 -4.36 0.80
C ARG A 165 1.09 -4.46 1.58
N ILE A 166 1.79 -3.34 1.88
CA ILE A 166 3.04 -3.38 2.65
C ILE A 166 2.82 -4.00 4.03
N ALA A 167 1.75 -3.61 4.71
CA ALA A 167 1.40 -4.16 6.02
C ALA A 167 1.10 -5.66 5.92
N GLN A 168 0.33 -6.05 4.89
CA GLN A 168 -0.01 -7.45 4.64
C GLN A 168 1.23 -8.32 4.35
N LEU A 169 2.20 -7.81 3.59
CA LEU A 169 3.40 -8.56 3.24
C LEU A 169 4.38 -8.67 4.41
N ILE A 170 4.75 -7.54 5.01
CA ILE A 170 5.70 -7.48 6.12
C ILE A 170 5.09 -8.13 7.37
N GLY A 171 3.83 -7.83 7.68
CA GLY A 171 3.12 -8.39 8.83
C GLY A 171 3.00 -9.92 8.80
N ASN A 172 2.86 -10.49 7.61
CA ASN A 172 2.88 -11.94 7.42
C ASN A 172 4.30 -12.55 7.34
N GLY A 173 5.35 -11.74 7.43
CA GLY A 173 6.73 -12.18 7.53
C GLY A 173 7.43 -12.48 6.21
N LEU A 174 7.03 -11.83 5.10
CA LEU A 174 7.75 -11.92 3.83
C LEU A 174 8.90 -10.92 3.77
N LEU A 175 10.03 -11.32 3.24
CA LEU A 175 11.06 -10.40 2.79
C LEU A 175 10.49 -9.54 1.64
N THR A 176 10.26 -8.26 1.91
CA THR A 176 9.51 -7.38 1.02
C THR A 176 10.41 -6.33 0.37
N PHE A 177 10.50 -6.34 -0.97
CA PHE A 177 11.21 -5.33 -1.74
C PHE A 177 10.33 -4.11 -1.99
N ILE A 178 10.87 -2.94 -1.77
CA ILE A 178 10.21 -1.63 -1.90
C ILE A 178 11.07 -0.74 -2.80
N ASP A 179 10.45 0.18 -3.54
CA ASP A 179 11.20 1.18 -4.30
C ASP A 179 11.95 2.13 -3.35
N GLU A 180 13.26 2.22 -3.48
CA GLU A 180 14.14 3.06 -2.65
C GLU A 180 13.70 4.53 -2.62
N LYS A 181 13.11 5.04 -3.70
CA LYS A 181 12.63 6.42 -3.79
C LYS A 181 11.47 6.72 -2.85
N THR A 182 10.82 5.70 -2.29
CA THR A 182 9.82 5.86 -1.24
C THR A 182 10.41 6.21 0.12
N LYS A 183 11.72 6.06 0.29
CA LYS A 183 12.45 6.35 1.53
C LYS A 183 11.95 5.57 2.76
N TYR A 184 11.39 4.38 2.55
CA TYR A 184 11.01 3.51 3.66
C TYR A 184 12.21 3.05 4.50
N ASN A 185 13.40 3.01 3.90
CA ASN A 185 14.67 2.77 4.60
C ASN A 185 14.96 3.79 5.72
N ASP A 186 14.27 4.93 5.78
CA ASP A 186 14.37 5.88 6.90
C ASP A 186 13.78 5.31 8.20
N PHE A 187 12.98 4.23 8.13
CA PHE A 187 12.33 3.59 9.28
C PHE A 187 13.03 2.32 9.77
N PHE A 188 14.07 1.88 9.08
CA PHE A 188 14.77 0.63 9.38
C PHE A 188 16.27 0.88 9.57
N SER A 189 16.91 0.09 10.41
CA SER A 189 18.36 0.07 10.49
C SER A 189 18.97 -0.64 9.28
N LYS A 190 20.30 -0.54 9.12
CA LYS A 190 21.00 -1.18 7.99
C LYS A 190 20.98 -2.72 8.07
N ASP A 191 20.71 -3.26 9.25
CA ASP A 191 20.72 -4.69 9.53
C ASP A 191 19.31 -5.31 9.47
N GLU A 192 18.30 -4.48 9.20
CA GLU A 192 16.90 -4.86 8.99
C GLU A 192 16.49 -4.76 7.51
#